data_783592682d570bcd663e0791ec112522
#
_entry.id   783592682d570bcd663e0791ec112522
#
_cell.length_a   1.000
_cell.length_b   1.000
_cell.length_c   1.000
_cell.angle_alpha   90.00
_cell.angle_beta   90.00
_cell.angle_gamma   90.00
#
_symmetry.space_group_name_H-M   'P 1'
#
loop_
_entity.id
_entity.type
_entity.pdbx_description
1 polymer ?
#
loop_
_entity_poly.entity_id
_entity_poly.type
_entity_poly.pdbx_seq_one_letter_code
_entity_poly.pdbx_strand_id
1 'polypeptide(L)'
;MLEERNRKIKEHGKATRERRSSMNCRVVSVKIQENRLSKAKLEKLYRCFLEAKWLYNAVVATETLSLEDTSSVQVKVNGSFEVRLINTLSVQMKQSVVESAKQNVYSLSKAKKKGLKVGKLKFKKECKEINLKQFGNTYKIKSHNKISVQKIGVLVVNGLEQINLDEVEFANAKLIKKPSGYYIHLTIYSNKQPQEQTEKEVIGLDMGIKDQLTFSNGVKVNFYLEESEQLKGLMRKLSRQTKGSNQYKQTLNRIKKIFEHQSNKKNDVVNKLNFVLKQNYIICFQDELLNQWKRKKSKRRFGFGRKVQYGILGRVKDKLKKNSTNVMLESSVPTTQTCPVCGCLTKHSLDKRVYHCNHCGFECLDRDVHSANMDTFERVWNVSLVKHGCG
;
A
#
# COMPACT_ATOMS: atom_id res chain seq x y z
N MET A 1 2.64 -22.49 -36.62
CA MET A 1 3.23 -21.14 -36.47
C MET A 1 2.68 -20.33 -35.28
N LEU A 2 1.36 -20.07 -35.17
CA LEU A 2 0.79 -19.28 -34.07
C LEU A 2 0.89 -19.96 -32.70
N GLU A 3 0.63 -21.26 -32.63
CA GLU A 3 0.74 -22.04 -31.38
C GLU A 3 2.19 -22.17 -30.90
N GLU A 4 3.12 -22.39 -31.79
CA GLU A 4 4.55 -22.45 -31.47
C GLU A 4 5.06 -21.11 -30.95
N ARG A 5 4.65 -20.00 -31.58
CA ARG A 5 4.95 -18.64 -31.08
C ARG A 5 4.36 -18.41 -29.68
N ASN A 6 3.13 -18.84 -29.45
CA ASN A 6 2.48 -18.71 -28.16
C ASN A 6 3.16 -19.56 -27.07
N ARG A 7 3.64 -20.78 -27.43
CA ARG A 7 4.42 -21.64 -26.54
C ARG A 7 5.72 -20.96 -26.14
N LYS A 8 6.51 -20.48 -27.12
CA LYS A 8 7.77 -19.74 -26.85
C LYS A 8 7.57 -18.52 -25.96
N ILE A 9 6.48 -17.75 -26.16
CA ILE A 9 6.14 -16.61 -25.30
C ILE A 9 5.85 -17.07 -23.87
N LYS A 10 5.11 -18.16 -23.68
CA LYS A 10 4.80 -18.71 -22.34
C LYS A 10 6.06 -19.21 -21.63
N GLU A 11 6.93 -19.93 -22.34
CA GLU A 11 8.21 -20.45 -21.82
C GLU A 11 9.15 -19.31 -21.41
N HIS A 12 9.33 -18.30 -22.27
CA HIS A 12 10.10 -17.10 -21.95
C HIS A 12 9.53 -16.36 -20.74
N GLY A 13 8.21 -16.23 -20.65
CA GLY A 13 7.55 -15.62 -19.52
C GLY A 13 7.71 -16.41 -18.20
N LYS A 14 7.80 -17.75 -18.28
CA LYS A 14 8.09 -18.62 -17.14
C LYS A 14 9.53 -18.45 -16.68
N ALA A 15 10.50 -18.56 -17.58
CA ALA A 15 11.92 -18.38 -17.28
C ALA A 15 12.22 -16.98 -16.67
N THR A 16 11.58 -15.93 -17.21
CA THR A 16 11.72 -14.57 -16.65
C THR A 16 11.19 -14.48 -15.22
N ARG A 17 10.07 -15.13 -14.91
CA ARG A 17 9.50 -15.14 -13.54
C ARG A 17 10.38 -15.91 -12.57
N GLU A 18 10.90 -17.06 -12.99
CA GLU A 18 11.83 -17.89 -12.19
C GLU A 18 13.10 -17.11 -11.87
N ARG A 19 13.75 -16.52 -12.87
CA ARG A 19 14.93 -15.66 -12.67
C ARG A 19 14.66 -14.49 -11.74
N ARG A 20 13.55 -13.76 -11.93
CA ARG A 20 13.18 -12.61 -11.08
C ARG A 20 12.80 -13.01 -9.65
N SER A 21 12.41 -14.25 -9.39
CA SER A 21 12.09 -14.72 -8.04
C SER A 21 13.33 -14.74 -7.13
N SER A 22 14.51 -14.93 -7.70
CA SER A 22 15.79 -14.86 -6.98
C SER A 22 16.33 -13.44 -6.82
N MET A 23 15.75 -12.43 -7.47
CA MET A 23 16.23 -11.05 -7.46
C MET A 23 15.51 -10.17 -6.40
N ASN A 24 16.12 -9.03 -6.08
CA ASN A 24 15.47 -7.98 -5.31
C ASN A 24 14.56 -7.14 -6.20
N CYS A 25 13.27 -7.07 -5.85
CA CYS A 25 12.30 -6.22 -6.53
C CYS A 25 12.04 -4.95 -5.73
N ARG A 26 12.22 -3.79 -6.36
CA ARG A 26 11.85 -2.50 -5.77
C ARG A 26 11.10 -1.61 -6.75
N VAL A 27 10.30 -0.69 -6.21
CA VAL A 27 9.62 0.34 -7.00
C VAL A 27 10.25 1.69 -6.72
N VAL A 28 10.79 2.31 -7.74
CA VAL A 28 11.36 3.66 -7.67
C VAL A 28 10.36 4.66 -8.23
N SER A 29 10.10 5.73 -7.49
CA SER A 29 9.21 6.81 -7.90
C SER A 29 10.00 7.99 -8.41
N VAL A 30 9.86 8.31 -9.69
CA VAL A 30 10.47 9.49 -10.32
C VAL A 30 9.41 10.54 -10.61
N LYS A 31 9.72 11.80 -10.34
CA LYS A 31 8.81 12.93 -10.53
C LYS A 31 8.99 13.55 -11.91
N ILE A 32 7.91 13.74 -12.66
CA ILE A 32 7.93 14.45 -13.94
C ILE A 32 8.06 15.95 -13.67
N GLN A 33 8.99 16.60 -14.34
CA GLN A 33 9.21 18.04 -14.28
C GLN A 33 8.25 18.76 -15.23
N GLU A 34 7.05 19.09 -14.73
CA GLU A 34 5.98 19.69 -15.53
C GLU A 34 6.40 21.06 -16.14
N ASN A 35 7.21 21.82 -15.43
CA ASN A 35 7.76 23.12 -15.88
C ASN A 35 8.74 23.02 -17.05
N ARG A 36 9.28 21.84 -17.34
CA ARG A 36 10.15 21.56 -18.50
C ARG A 36 9.41 20.88 -19.64
N LEU A 37 8.09 20.75 -19.56
CA LEU A 37 7.25 20.21 -20.62
C LEU A 37 6.63 21.34 -21.43
N SER A 38 6.53 21.15 -22.75
CA SER A 38 5.71 22.04 -23.61
C SER A 38 4.23 21.91 -23.22
N LYS A 39 3.45 22.96 -23.46
CA LYS A 39 1.99 22.96 -23.25
C LYS A 39 1.32 21.75 -23.91
N ALA A 40 1.71 21.42 -25.15
CA ALA A 40 1.17 20.28 -25.89
C ALA A 40 1.47 18.92 -25.21
N LYS A 41 2.67 18.74 -24.62
CA LYS A 41 2.99 17.51 -23.88
C LYS A 41 2.23 17.42 -22.55
N LEU A 42 2.09 18.53 -21.85
CA LEU A 42 1.31 18.58 -20.62
C LEU A 42 -0.17 18.26 -20.89
N GLU A 43 -0.72 18.81 -21.97
CA GLU A 43 -2.09 18.50 -22.42
C GLU A 43 -2.24 17.00 -22.77
N LYS A 44 -1.32 16.43 -23.54
CA LYS A 44 -1.32 14.98 -23.83
C LYS A 44 -1.27 14.15 -22.55
N LEU A 45 -0.43 14.53 -21.59
CA LEU A 45 -0.31 13.86 -20.30
C LEU A 45 -1.63 13.90 -19.51
N TYR A 46 -2.27 15.08 -19.44
CA TYR A 46 -3.59 15.24 -18.83
C TYR A 46 -4.65 14.38 -19.54
N ARG A 47 -4.66 14.44 -20.88
CA ARG A 47 -5.62 13.73 -21.70
C ARG A 47 -5.50 12.20 -21.56
N CYS A 48 -4.30 11.65 -21.40
CA CYS A 48 -4.12 10.22 -21.11
C CYS A 48 -4.93 9.76 -19.89
N PHE A 49 -4.91 10.51 -18.80
CA PHE A 49 -5.67 10.15 -17.59
C PHE A 49 -7.18 10.32 -17.78
N LEU A 50 -7.58 11.29 -18.60
CA LEU A 50 -8.98 11.52 -18.94
C LEU A 50 -9.53 10.39 -19.82
N GLU A 51 -8.81 10.03 -20.87
CA GLU A 51 -9.14 8.90 -21.75
C GLU A 51 -9.15 7.56 -21.00
N ALA A 52 -8.19 7.33 -20.11
CA ALA A 52 -8.16 6.15 -19.25
C ALA A 52 -9.39 6.06 -18.34
N LYS A 53 -9.87 7.20 -17.83
CA LYS A 53 -11.14 7.25 -17.07
C LYS A 53 -12.33 6.88 -17.96
N TRP A 54 -12.43 7.46 -19.15
CA TRP A 54 -13.54 7.18 -20.06
C TRP A 54 -13.58 5.71 -20.46
N LEU A 55 -12.43 5.17 -20.88
CA LEU A 55 -12.30 3.77 -21.26
C LEU A 55 -12.65 2.81 -20.12
N TYR A 56 -12.11 3.08 -18.91
CA TYR A 56 -12.44 2.28 -17.72
C TYR A 56 -13.94 2.26 -17.44
N ASN A 57 -14.59 3.42 -17.49
CA ASN A 57 -16.01 3.54 -17.19
C ASN A 57 -16.87 2.89 -18.29
N ALA A 58 -16.47 2.99 -19.57
CA ALA A 58 -17.12 2.28 -20.65
C ALA A 58 -17.06 0.76 -20.47
N VAL A 59 -15.88 0.21 -20.10
CA VAL A 59 -15.72 -1.23 -19.78
C VAL A 59 -16.60 -1.65 -18.61
N VAL A 60 -16.68 -0.83 -17.55
CA VAL A 60 -17.52 -1.14 -16.39
C VAL A 60 -19.01 -1.08 -16.71
N ALA A 61 -19.40 -0.34 -17.75
CA ALA A 61 -20.79 -0.27 -18.20
C ALA A 61 -21.22 -1.51 -19.01
N THR A 62 -20.27 -2.29 -19.56
CA THR A 62 -20.57 -3.53 -20.27
C THR A 62 -20.67 -4.72 -19.31
N GLU A 63 -21.59 -5.64 -19.57
CA GLU A 63 -21.74 -6.87 -18.76
C GLU A 63 -20.53 -7.80 -18.88
N THR A 64 -19.93 -7.86 -20.08
CA THR A 64 -18.77 -8.71 -20.38
C THR A 64 -17.44 -8.16 -19.90
N LEU A 65 -17.41 -6.91 -19.39
CA LEU A 65 -16.18 -6.18 -19.06
C LEU A 65 -15.16 -6.17 -20.21
N SER A 66 -15.63 -6.12 -21.45
CA SER A 66 -14.83 -6.04 -22.67
C SER A 66 -15.45 -5.05 -23.63
N LEU A 67 -14.65 -4.54 -24.54
CA LEU A 67 -15.07 -3.70 -25.65
C LEU A 67 -14.47 -4.31 -26.92
N GLU A 68 -15.25 -4.40 -27.98
CA GLU A 68 -14.79 -4.85 -29.31
C GLU A 68 -13.83 -3.82 -29.89
N ASP A 69 -14.20 -2.54 -29.80
CA ASP A 69 -13.34 -1.42 -30.19
C ASP A 69 -13.00 -0.53 -28.98
N THR A 70 -11.74 -0.15 -28.89
CA THR A 70 -11.21 0.77 -27.87
C THR A 70 -10.72 2.09 -28.47
N SER A 71 -11.05 2.36 -29.75
CA SER A 71 -10.66 3.62 -30.43
C SER A 71 -11.56 4.77 -29.99
N SER A 72 -12.82 4.48 -29.68
CA SER A 72 -13.80 5.45 -29.20
C SER A 72 -14.70 4.86 -28.12
N VAL A 73 -15.28 5.71 -27.29
CA VAL A 73 -16.20 5.30 -26.21
C VAL A 73 -17.31 6.34 -26.04
N GLN A 74 -18.48 5.87 -25.64
CA GLN A 74 -19.57 6.75 -25.23
C GLN A 74 -19.35 7.29 -23.82
N VAL A 75 -19.46 8.59 -23.67
CA VAL A 75 -19.29 9.29 -22.38
C VAL A 75 -20.52 10.14 -22.10
N LYS A 76 -21.08 10.01 -20.90
CA LYS A 76 -22.21 10.84 -20.48
C LYS A 76 -21.72 12.24 -20.10
N VAL A 77 -22.18 13.25 -20.82
CA VAL A 77 -21.88 14.67 -20.60
C VAL A 77 -23.19 15.44 -20.49
N ASN A 78 -23.41 16.14 -19.38
CA ASN A 78 -24.61 16.94 -19.14
C ASN A 78 -25.96 16.23 -19.40
N GLY A 79 -25.99 14.91 -19.16
CA GLY A 79 -27.21 14.12 -19.34
C GLY A 79 -27.29 13.36 -20.68
N SER A 80 -26.61 13.80 -21.74
CA SER A 80 -26.53 13.15 -23.05
C SER A 80 -25.28 12.26 -23.20
N PHE A 81 -25.30 11.32 -24.15
CA PHE A 81 -24.14 10.51 -24.49
C PHE A 81 -23.43 11.09 -25.70
N GLU A 82 -22.14 11.28 -25.63
CA GLU A 82 -21.26 11.75 -26.66
C GLU A 82 -20.17 10.73 -26.96
N VAL A 83 -19.81 10.53 -28.23
CA VAL A 83 -18.68 9.69 -28.62
C VAL A 83 -17.38 10.46 -28.42
N ARG A 84 -16.45 9.87 -27.71
CA ARG A 84 -15.11 10.43 -27.43
C ARG A 84 -14.03 9.50 -27.94
N LEU A 85 -13.10 10.05 -28.74
CA LEU A 85 -11.97 9.32 -29.28
C LEU A 85 -10.89 9.09 -28.20
N ILE A 86 -10.27 7.90 -28.23
CA ILE A 86 -9.17 7.47 -27.38
C ILE A 86 -7.88 7.41 -28.19
N ASN A 87 -7.19 8.53 -28.32
CA ASN A 87 -6.05 8.72 -29.23
C ASN A 87 -4.70 8.85 -28.50
N THR A 88 -4.68 9.26 -27.22
CA THR A 88 -3.45 9.48 -26.45
C THR A 88 -2.97 8.23 -25.72
N LEU A 89 -3.83 7.22 -25.56
CA LEU A 89 -3.45 5.92 -25.03
C LEU A 89 -2.91 5.01 -26.13
N SER A 90 -1.77 4.35 -25.90
CA SER A 90 -1.31 3.28 -26.79
C SER A 90 -2.17 2.03 -26.62
N VAL A 91 -2.10 1.10 -27.57
CA VAL A 91 -2.83 -0.17 -27.51
C VAL A 91 -2.59 -0.91 -26.19
N GLN A 92 -1.33 -1.02 -25.76
CA GLN A 92 -0.99 -1.68 -24.50
C GLN A 92 -1.52 -0.93 -23.27
N MET A 93 -1.54 0.41 -23.29
CA MET A 93 -2.18 1.20 -22.23
C MET A 93 -3.69 0.96 -22.19
N LYS A 94 -4.37 0.95 -23.34
CA LYS A 94 -5.81 0.63 -23.45
C LYS A 94 -6.10 -0.75 -22.87
N GLN A 95 -5.35 -1.77 -23.28
CA GLN A 95 -5.45 -3.14 -22.73
C GLN A 95 -5.26 -3.16 -21.21
N SER A 96 -4.29 -2.40 -20.68
CA SER A 96 -4.04 -2.35 -19.25
C SER A 96 -5.20 -1.73 -18.45
N VAL A 97 -5.91 -0.77 -19.05
CA VAL A 97 -7.11 -0.16 -18.44
C VAL A 97 -8.26 -1.16 -18.40
N VAL A 98 -8.49 -1.89 -19.49
CA VAL A 98 -9.51 -2.97 -19.56
C VAL A 98 -9.21 -4.06 -18.53
N GLU A 99 -7.97 -4.55 -18.49
CA GLU A 99 -7.55 -5.55 -17.49
C GLU A 99 -7.71 -5.06 -16.06
N SER A 100 -7.45 -3.78 -15.80
CA SER A 100 -7.66 -3.18 -14.47
C SER A 100 -9.14 -3.27 -14.04
N ALA A 101 -10.09 -3.12 -14.94
CA ALA A 101 -11.51 -3.29 -14.64
C ALA A 101 -11.82 -4.76 -14.29
N LYS A 102 -11.36 -5.70 -15.12
CA LYS A 102 -11.49 -7.16 -14.87
C LYS A 102 -10.89 -7.57 -13.52
N GLN A 103 -9.67 -7.09 -13.23
CA GLN A 103 -8.97 -7.40 -11.99
C GLN A 103 -9.69 -6.86 -10.74
N ASN A 104 -10.34 -5.69 -10.85
CA ASN A 104 -11.14 -5.16 -9.76
C ASN A 104 -12.37 -6.05 -9.47
N VAL A 105 -13.05 -6.54 -10.49
CA VAL A 105 -14.17 -7.49 -10.32
C VAL A 105 -13.68 -8.81 -9.73
N TYR A 106 -12.57 -9.35 -10.24
CA TYR A 106 -11.95 -10.55 -9.68
C TYR A 106 -11.61 -10.39 -8.18
N SER A 107 -11.06 -9.23 -7.80
CA SER A 107 -10.74 -8.92 -6.40
C SER A 107 -11.99 -8.86 -5.51
N LEU A 108 -13.09 -8.29 -6.01
CA LEU A 108 -14.38 -8.29 -5.32
C LEU A 108 -14.95 -9.70 -5.16
N SER A 109 -14.89 -10.51 -6.23
CA SER A 109 -15.31 -11.91 -6.20
C SER A 109 -14.52 -12.72 -5.17
N LYS A 110 -13.19 -12.59 -5.15
CA LYS A 110 -12.32 -13.23 -4.16
C LYS A 110 -12.64 -12.80 -2.72
N ALA A 111 -12.93 -11.51 -2.51
CA ALA A 111 -13.34 -10.99 -1.20
C ALA A 111 -14.70 -11.57 -0.77
N LYS A 112 -15.67 -11.68 -1.71
CA LYS A 112 -16.98 -12.30 -1.46
C LYS A 112 -16.84 -13.78 -1.07
N LYS A 113 -15.99 -14.54 -1.77
CA LYS A 113 -15.69 -15.94 -1.45
C LYS A 113 -15.10 -16.12 -0.04
N LYS A 114 -14.42 -15.10 0.48
CA LYS A 114 -13.91 -15.08 1.87
C LYS A 114 -14.95 -14.60 2.89
N GLY A 115 -16.23 -14.54 2.55
CA GLY A 115 -17.31 -14.10 3.44
C GLY A 115 -17.39 -12.60 3.71
N LEU A 116 -16.57 -11.77 3.01
CA LEU A 116 -16.60 -10.33 3.20
C LEU A 116 -17.79 -9.69 2.47
N LYS A 117 -18.45 -8.72 3.11
CA LYS A 117 -19.45 -7.87 2.42
C LYS A 117 -18.76 -7.01 1.37
N VAL A 118 -19.12 -7.20 0.11
CA VAL A 118 -18.58 -6.44 -1.02
C VAL A 118 -19.69 -5.62 -1.69
N GLY A 119 -19.34 -4.41 -2.13
CA GLY A 119 -20.23 -3.56 -2.92
C GLY A 119 -20.09 -3.82 -4.42
N LYS A 120 -20.93 -3.14 -5.22
CA LYS A 120 -20.81 -3.14 -6.69
C LYS A 120 -19.59 -2.32 -7.14
N LEU A 121 -19.00 -2.71 -8.28
CA LEU A 121 -17.96 -1.90 -8.93
C LEU A 121 -18.56 -0.54 -9.32
N LYS A 122 -17.84 0.54 -8.98
CA LYS A 122 -18.30 1.91 -9.24
C LYS A 122 -17.52 2.55 -10.38
N PHE A 123 -18.18 3.44 -11.11
CA PHE A 123 -17.52 4.31 -12.09
C PHE A 123 -16.46 5.20 -11.40
N LYS A 124 -15.32 5.35 -12.05
CA LYS A 124 -14.25 6.23 -11.59
C LYS A 124 -14.55 7.68 -11.92
N LYS A 125 -14.44 8.56 -10.92
CA LYS A 125 -14.50 10.03 -11.13
C LYS A 125 -13.20 10.55 -11.74
N GLU A 126 -12.08 9.88 -11.44
CA GLU A 126 -10.74 10.21 -11.89
C GLU A 126 -9.91 8.92 -12.03
N CYS A 127 -9.15 8.80 -13.11
CA CYS A 127 -8.10 7.80 -13.21
C CYS A 127 -6.79 8.40 -12.65
N LYS A 128 -6.13 7.69 -11.73
CA LYS A 128 -4.91 8.17 -11.07
C LYS A 128 -3.67 7.39 -11.46
N GLU A 129 -3.84 6.26 -12.14
CA GLU A 129 -2.74 5.40 -12.57
C GLU A 129 -3.02 4.77 -13.93
N ILE A 130 -1.98 4.67 -14.74
CA ILE A 130 -1.99 4.00 -16.05
C ILE A 130 -0.78 3.08 -16.07
N ASN A 131 -0.98 1.79 -16.32
CA ASN A 131 0.11 0.83 -16.39
C ASN A 131 0.85 0.95 -17.73
N LEU A 132 2.16 0.97 -17.66
CA LEU A 132 3.11 0.87 -18.77
C LEU A 132 3.73 -0.53 -18.70
N LYS A 133 3.12 -1.49 -19.42
CA LYS A 133 3.37 -2.92 -19.19
C LYS A 133 4.77 -3.38 -19.55
N GLN A 134 5.40 -2.77 -20.54
CA GLN A 134 6.59 -3.32 -21.17
C GLN A 134 7.68 -2.26 -21.33
N PHE A 135 8.82 -2.50 -20.70
CA PHE A 135 10.06 -1.77 -20.96
C PHE A 135 10.52 -2.02 -22.40
N GLY A 136 11.10 -0.99 -23.02
CA GLY A 136 11.50 -1.07 -24.42
C GLY A 136 10.37 -0.74 -25.43
N ASN A 137 9.09 -0.91 -25.05
CA ASN A 137 7.96 -0.63 -25.91
C ASN A 137 7.08 0.52 -25.39
N THR A 138 6.38 0.31 -24.26
CA THR A 138 5.48 1.36 -23.71
C THR A 138 6.24 2.51 -23.06
N TYR A 139 7.44 2.23 -22.55
CA TYR A 139 8.36 3.25 -22.05
C TYR A 139 9.81 2.82 -22.23
N LYS A 140 10.72 3.80 -22.30
CA LYS A 140 12.17 3.61 -22.44
C LYS A 140 12.92 4.67 -21.63
N ILE A 141 14.02 4.29 -21.00
CA ILE A 141 14.96 5.25 -20.42
C ILE A 141 15.81 5.81 -21.59
N LYS A 142 15.92 7.12 -21.71
CA LYS A 142 16.68 7.80 -22.77
C LYS A 142 17.99 8.38 -22.26
N SER A 143 18.00 8.83 -21.02
CA SER A 143 19.19 9.32 -20.31
C SER A 143 18.92 9.32 -18.81
N HIS A 144 19.92 9.73 -18.01
CA HIS A 144 19.85 9.82 -16.55
C HIS A 144 18.68 10.66 -16.00
N ASN A 145 18.01 11.47 -16.82
CA ASN A 145 16.87 12.30 -16.41
C ASN A 145 15.72 12.34 -17.42
N LYS A 146 15.71 11.43 -18.42
CA LYS A 146 14.71 11.44 -19.48
C LYS A 146 14.09 10.05 -19.67
N ILE A 147 12.75 9.99 -19.65
CA ILE A 147 11.97 8.80 -19.94
C ILE A 147 11.07 9.08 -21.13
N SER A 148 11.12 8.23 -22.13
CA SER A 148 10.18 8.26 -23.25
C SER A 148 8.99 7.38 -22.92
N VAL A 149 7.77 7.91 -23.08
CA VAL A 149 6.50 7.18 -22.93
C VAL A 149 5.77 7.21 -24.26
N GLN A 150 5.32 6.05 -24.72
CA GLN A 150 4.63 5.89 -26.01
C GLN A 150 3.41 6.82 -26.08
N LYS A 151 3.19 7.45 -27.25
CA LYS A 151 2.15 8.47 -27.52
C LYS A 151 2.35 9.82 -26.81
N ILE A 152 3.05 9.90 -25.68
CA ILE A 152 3.31 11.17 -24.95
C ILE A 152 4.62 11.80 -25.42
N GLY A 153 5.67 10.98 -25.63
CA GLY A 153 7.01 11.40 -26.00
C GLY A 153 7.97 11.43 -24.80
N VAL A 154 9.06 12.20 -24.96
CA VAL A 154 10.10 12.30 -23.95
C VAL A 154 9.68 13.24 -22.82
N LEU A 155 9.76 12.73 -21.58
CA LEU A 155 9.47 13.44 -20.33
C LEU A 155 10.77 13.63 -19.55
N VAL A 156 10.98 14.82 -19.03
CA VAL A 156 12.08 15.12 -18.12
C VAL A 156 11.63 14.76 -16.71
N VAL A 157 12.45 14.02 -15.98
CA VAL A 157 12.13 13.49 -14.65
C VAL A 157 13.26 13.76 -13.65
N ASN A 158 12.91 13.79 -12.36
CA ASN A 158 13.84 13.78 -11.23
C ASN A 158 13.72 12.46 -10.48
N GLY A 159 14.84 11.96 -9.97
CA GLY A 159 14.88 10.75 -9.13
C GLY A 159 15.37 9.50 -9.87
N LEU A 160 15.81 9.60 -11.15
CA LEU A 160 16.48 8.50 -11.85
C LEU A 160 17.92 8.29 -11.35
N GLU A 161 18.57 9.32 -10.85
CA GLU A 161 19.92 9.29 -10.28
C GLU A 161 20.08 8.31 -9.11
N GLN A 162 18.98 7.93 -8.45
CA GLN A 162 18.99 6.92 -7.39
C GLN A 162 19.03 5.47 -7.91
N ILE A 163 19.10 5.28 -9.23
CA ILE A 163 19.14 3.97 -9.89
C ILE A 163 20.45 3.85 -10.66
N ASN A 164 21.26 2.85 -10.34
CA ASN A 164 22.34 2.44 -11.24
C ASN A 164 21.70 1.71 -12.43
N LEU A 165 21.67 2.37 -13.58
CA LEU A 165 20.94 1.89 -14.76
C LEU A 165 21.52 0.59 -15.33
N ASP A 166 22.84 0.38 -15.14
CA ASP A 166 23.56 -0.78 -15.67
C ASP A 166 23.39 -2.05 -14.83
N GLU A 167 23.00 -1.88 -13.56
CA GLU A 167 22.86 -3.01 -12.61
C GLU A 167 21.42 -3.46 -12.41
N VAL A 168 20.48 -2.86 -13.12
CA VAL A 168 19.06 -3.14 -12.91
C VAL A 168 18.36 -3.61 -14.17
N GLU A 169 17.42 -4.52 -13.99
CA GLU A 169 16.47 -4.91 -15.02
C GLU A 169 15.17 -4.14 -14.83
N PHE A 170 14.75 -3.41 -15.85
CA PHE A 170 13.46 -2.72 -15.86
C PHE A 170 12.33 -3.68 -16.23
N ALA A 171 11.22 -3.60 -15.50
CA ALA A 171 10.00 -4.36 -15.79
C ALA A 171 8.85 -3.45 -16.24
N ASN A 172 7.70 -3.59 -15.61
CA ASN A 172 6.58 -2.67 -15.84
C ASN A 172 6.79 -1.34 -15.10
N ALA A 173 6.14 -0.30 -15.59
CA ALA A 173 6.04 0.97 -14.89
C ALA A 173 4.57 1.40 -14.74
N LYS A 174 4.34 2.44 -13.95
CA LYS A 174 3.04 3.08 -13.82
C LYS A 174 3.19 4.58 -13.96
N LEU A 175 2.39 5.20 -14.82
CA LEU A 175 2.20 6.63 -14.84
C LEU A 175 1.18 7.00 -13.76
N ILE A 176 1.56 7.88 -12.84
CA ILE A 176 0.77 8.20 -11.64
C ILE A 176 0.47 9.70 -11.57
N LYS A 177 -0.80 10.04 -11.30
CA LYS A 177 -1.24 11.41 -11.01
C LYS A 177 -1.46 11.55 -9.50
N LYS A 178 -0.71 12.46 -8.89
CA LYS A 178 -0.84 12.83 -7.46
C LYS A 178 -1.23 14.31 -7.33
N PRO A 179 -1.65 14.78 -6.15
CA PRO A 179 -1.92 16.21 -5.91
C PRO A 179 -0.68 17.10 -6.12
N SER A 180 0.52 16.56 -5.93
CA SER A 180 1.80 17.25 -6.12
C SER A 180 2.33 17.20 -7.55
N GLY A 181 1.63 16.55 -8.49
CA GLY A 181 2.00 16.46 -9.89
C GLY A 181 2.03 15.03 -10.44
N TYR A 182 2.75 14.82 -11.54
CA TYR A 182 2.83 13.54 -12.21
C TYR A 182 4.12 12.81 -11.87
N TYR A 183 4.03 11.48 -11.77
CA TYR A 183 5.12 10.58 -11.42
C TYR A 183 5.14 9.37 -12.33
N ILE A 184 6.30 8.74 -12.46
CA ILE A 184 6.44 7.40 -13.02
C ILE A 184 6.99 6.51 -11.90
N HIS A 185 6.27 5.45 -11.59
CA HIS A 185 6.75 4.39 -10.71
C HIS A 185 7.36 3.30 -11.56
N LEU A 186 8.67 3.10 -11.44
CA LEU A 186 9.45 2.10 -12.17
C LEU A 186 9.62 0.87 -11.30
N THR A 187 9.20 -0.28 -11.78
CA THR A 187 9.53 -1.57 -11.14
C THR A 187 10.86 -2.04 -11.68
N ILE A 188 11.84 -2.22 -10.80
CA ILE A 188 13.19 -2.66 -11.15
C ILE A 188 13.58 -3.90 -10.35
N TYR A 189 14.39 -4.73 -10.95
CA TYR A 189 15.00 -5.90 -10.34
C TYR A 189 16.51 -5.74 -10.34
N SER A 190 17.16 -6.09 -9.24
CA SER A 190 18.60 -6.12 -9.07
C SER A 190 19.01 -7.44 -8.41
N ASN A 191 20.23 -7.87 -8.63
CA ASN A 191 20.75 -9.05 -7.97
C ASN A 191 20.72 -8.88 -6.45
N LYS A 192 20.41 -9.94 -5.73
CA LYS A 192 20.54 -9.96 -4.27
C LYS A 192 22.02 -9.92 -3.96
N GLN A 193 22.45 -8.86 -3.25
CA GLN A 193 23.78 -8.90 -2.66
C GLN A 193 23.78 -9.97 -1.55
N PRO A 194 24.88 -10.74 -1.40
CA PRO A 194 25.03 -11.63 -0.27
C PRO A 194 24.81 -10.81 1.00
N GLN A 195 23.82 -11.14 1.80
CA GLN A 195 23.72 -10.60 3.14
C GLN A 195 24.65 -11.44 4.00
N GLU A 196 25.61 -10.80 4.67
CA GLU A 196 26.32 -11.45 5.76
C GLU A 196 25.26 -12.03 6.71
N GLN A 197 25.39 -13.32 6.99
CA GLN A 197 24.51 -14.00 7.94
C GLN A 197 24.89 -13.57 9.36
N THR A 198 24.55 -12.35 9.72
CA THR A 198 24.59 -11.96 11.14
C THR A 198 23.47 -12.70 11.85
N GLU A 199 23.78 -13.36 12.95
CA GLU A 199 22.77 -13.92 13.84
C GLU A 199 21.81 -12.80 14.25
N LYS A 200 20.51 -12.99 13.96
CA LYS A 200 19.51 -12.00 14.29
C LYS A 200 18.83 -12.39 15.59
N GLU A 201 18.78 -11.43 16.49
CA GLU A 201 18.02 -11.57 17.70
C GLU A 201 16.52 -11.74 17.42
N VAL A 202 15.86 -12.63 18.15
CA VAL A 202 14.41 -12.79 18.08
C VAL A 202 13.77 -11.86 19.10
N ILE A 203 12.88 -10.97 18.63
CA ILE A 203 12.22 -9.97 19.45
C ILE A 203 10.70 -9.97 19.20
N GLY A 204 9.93 -9.89 20.27
CA GLY A 204 8.47 -9.75 20.20
C GLY A 204 8.04 -8.30 20.01
N LEU A 205 6.87 -8.10 19.39
CA LEU A 205 6.30 -6.78 19.12
C LEU A 205 4.80 -6.75 19.39
N ASP A 206 4.39 -6.06 20.44
CA ASP A 206 2.99 -5.70 20.69
C ASP A 206 2.60 -4.40 19.97
N MET A 207 1.38 -4.34 19.44
CA MET A 207 0.82 -3.18 18.76
C MET A 207 -0.31 -2.58 19.58
N GLY A 208 -0.16 -1.33 20.01
CA GLY A 208 -1.13 -0.64 20.87
C GLY A 208 -1.65 0.71 20.32
N ILE A 209 -2.58 1.30 21.05
CA ILE A 209 -3.10 2.65 20.76
C ILE A 209 -2.39 3.73 21.59
N LYS A 210 -2.00 3.44 22.82
CA LYS A 210 -1.26 4.36 23.69
C LYS A 210 0.19 4.39 23.25
N ASP A 211 0.82 3.25 23.30
CA ASP A 211 2.13 3.00 22.70
C ASP A 211 1.91 2.21 21.41
N GLN A 212 2.40 2.76 20.28
CA GLN A 212 2.09 2.16 18.96
C GLN A 212 2.82 0.84 18.77
N LEU A 213 4.07 0.79 19.17
CA LEU A 213 4.93 -0.37 19.06
C LEU A 213 5.67 -0.52 20.38
N THR A 214 5.50 -1.64 21.05
CA THR A 214 6.23 -2.01 22.26
C THR A 214 6.98 -3.30 21.98
N PHE A 215 8.30 -3.26 22.11
CA PHE A 215 9.15 -4.42 21.91
C PHE A 215 9.39 -5.18 23.22
N SER A 216 9.69 -6.47 23.13
CA SER A 216 9.95 -7.32 24.32
C SER A 216 11.15 -6.87 25.16
N ASN A 217 12.09 -6.11 24.59
CA ASN A 217 13.20 -5.48 25.30
C ASN A 217 12.81 -4.16 26.01
N GLY A 218 11.51 -3.79 26.03
CA GLY A 218 11.01 -2.58 26.68
C GLY A 218 11.06 -1.32 25.82
N VAL A 219 11.69 -1.36 24.64
CA VAL A 219 11.73 -0.20 23.73
C VAL A 219 10.34 0.10 23.20
N LYS A 220 9.94 1.37 23.23
CA LYS A 220 8.66 1.86 22.70
C LYS A 220 8.87 2.85 21.58
N VAL A 221 8.12 2.68 20.48
CA VAL A 221 8.17 3.58 19.33
C VAL A 221 6.79 4.14 19.05
N ASN A 222 6.68 5.47 19.10
CA ASN A 222 5.47 6.22 18.84
C ASN A 222 5.71 7.23 17.71
N PHE A 223 4.80 7.28 16.75
CA PHE A 223 4.82 8.29 15.71
C PHE A 223 3.40 8.68 15.30
N TYR A 224 3.02 9.90 15.63
CA TYR A 224 1.74 10.50 15.26
C TYR A 224 1.98 11.76 14.44
N LEU A 225 1.20 11.95 13.40
CA LEU A 225 1.11 13.23 12.69
C LEU A 225 -0.22 13.86 13.03
N GLU A 226 -0.20 14.81 13.94
CA GLU A 226 -1.41 15.55 14.32
C GLU A 226 -1.94 16.44 13.19
N GLU A 227 -3.21 16.80 13.27
CA GLU A 227 -3.81 17.77 12.36
C GLU A 227 -3.20 19.15 12.60
N SER A 228 -2.48 19.67 11.60
CA SER A 228 -1.99 21.04 11.67
C SER A 228 -3.16 22.06 11.67
N GLU A 229 -2.97 23.22 12.31
CA GLU A 229 -3.94 24.31 12.27
C GLU A 229 -4.25 24.76 10.83
N GLN A 230 -3.24 24.73 9.96
CA GLN A 230 -3.43 24.96 8.52
C GLN A 230 -4.44 23.98 7.90
N LEU A 231 -4.35 22.69 8.22
CA LEU A 231 -5.31 21.68 7.72
C LEU A 231 -6.72 21.93 8.25
N LYS A 232 -6.85 22.21 9.54
CA LYS A 232 -8.14 22.54 10.17
C LYS A 232 -8.76 23.79 9.55
N GLY A 233 -7.96 24.84 9.32
CA GLY A 233 -8.39 26.07 8.66
C GLY A 233 -8.89 25.81 7.23
N LEU A 234 -8.15 25.03 6.44
CA LEU A 234 -8.54 24.67 5.09
C LEU A 234 -9.82 23.81 5.06
N MET A 235 -10.00 22.88 6.01
CA MET A 235 -11.23 22.09 6.13
C MET A 235 -12.45 22.95 6.46
N ARG A 236 -12.32 23.91 7.40
CA ARG A 236 -13.37 24.90 7.71
C ARG A 236 -13.69 25.76 6.48
N LYS A 237 -12.67 26.21 5.74
CA LYS A 237 -12.86 26.96 4.49
C LYS A 237 -13.59 26.12 3.44
N LEU A 238 -13.21 24.86 3.25
CA LEU A 238 -13.82 23.95 2.28
C LEU A 238 -15.31 23.71 2.56
N SER A 239 -15.71 23.59 3.84
CA SER A 239 -17.11 23.35 4.23
C SER A 239 -18.04 24.53 3.92
N ARG A 240 -17.50 25.74 3.81
CA ARG A 240 -18.26 26.97 3.49
C ARG A 240 -18.32 27.26 1.98
N GLN A 241 -17.53 26.57 1.16
CA GLN A 241 -17.45 26.81 -0.28
C GLN A 241 -18.48 25.99 -1.06
N THR A 242 -19.02 26.57 -2.13
CA THR A 242 -19.92 25.86 -3.05
C THR A 242 -19.20 24.69 -3.70
N LYS A 243 -19.74 23.50 -3.48
CA LYS A 243 -19.19 22.25 -4.00
C LYS A 243 -19.09 22.26 -5.52
N GLY A 244 -17.88 22.01 -6.03
CA GLY A 244 -17.60 21.99 -7.48
C GLY A 244 -17.09 23.31 -8.03
N SER A 245 -17.14 24.43 -7.30
CA SER A 245 -16.56 25.73 -7.70
C SER A 245 -15.04 25.62 -7.89
N ASN A 246 -14.45 26.57 -8.62
CA ASN A 246 -12.99 26.62 -8.79
C ASN A 246 -12.26 26.83 -7.46
N GLN A 247 -12.78 27.67 -6.58
CA GLN A 247 -12.22 27.89 -5.23
C GLN A 247 -12.29 26.60 -4.39
N TYR A 248 -13.42 25.87 -4.42
CA TYR A 248 -13.55 24.57 -3.78
C TYR A 248 -12.49 23.58 -4.26
N LYS A 249 -12.32 23.46 -5.60
CA LYS A 249 -11.32 22.57 -6.21
C LYS A 249 -9.89 22.93 -5.79
N GLN A 250 -9.56 24.23 -5.75
CA GLN A 250 -8.24 24.71 -5.30
C GLN A 250 -8.00 24.37 -3.82
N THR A 251 -8.97 24.67 -2.94
CA THR A 251 -8.87 24.37 -1.50
C THR A 251 -8.74 22.87 -1.27
N LEU A 252 -9.55 22.07 -1.96
CA LEU A 252 -9.47 20.60 -1.89
C LEU A 252 -8.10 20.07 -2.35
N ASN A 253 -7.51 20.66 -3.39
CA ASN A 253 -6.18 20.26 -3.86
C ASN A 253 -5.08 20.61 -2.85
N ARG A 254 -5.18 21.76 -2.16
CA ARG A 254 -4.26 22.11 -1.05
C ARG A 254 -4.36 21.09 0.09
N ILE A 255 -5.57 20.72 0.50
CA ILE A 255 -5.79 19.67 1.52
C ILE A 255 -5.20 18.34 1.09
N LYS A 256 -5.42 17.91 -0.17
CA LYS A 256 -4.85 16.69 -0.72
C LYS A 256 -3.31 16.69 -0.71
N LYS A 257 -2.67 17.82 -1.01
CA LYS A 257 -1.20 17.98 -0.92
C LYS A 257 -0.68 17.80 0.51
N ILE A 258 -1.39 18.35 1.52
CA ILE A 258 -1.03 18.15 2.93
C ILE A 258 -1.10 16.67 3.30
N PHE A 259 -2.19 15.99 2.95
CA PHE A 259 -2.31 14.55 3.22
C PHE A 259 -1.26 13.71 2.47
N GLU A 260 -0.90 14.08 1.26
CA GLU A 260 0.19 13.43 0.53
C GLU A 260 1.52 13.58 1.27
N HIS A 261 1.84 14.79 1.72
CA HIS A 261 3.05 15.08 2.50
C HIS A 261 3.09 14.27 3.82
N GLN A 262 1.98 14.25 4.57
CA GLN A 262 1.85 13.43 5.78
C GLN A 262 2.04 11.92 5.47
N SER A 263 1.47 11.45 4.36
CA SER A 263 1.64 10.07 3.91
C SER A 263 3.11 9.74 3.60
N ASN A 264 3.82 10.66 2.95
CA ASN A 264 5.24 10.50 2.64
C ASN A 264 6.10 10.47 3.92
N LYS A 265 5.84 11.38 4.88
CA LYS A 265 6.53 11.36 6.19
C LYS A 265 6.34 10.02 6.93
N LYS A 266 5.10 9.51 6.98
CA LYS A 266 4.84 8.19 7.59
C LYS A 266 5.58 7.07 6.88
N ASN A 267 5.62 7.09 5.55
CA ASN A 267 6.34 6.07 4.78
C ASN A 267 7.85 6.14 5.04
N ASP A 268 8.42 7.33 5.17
CA ASP A 268 9.85 7.51 5.46
C ASP A 268 10.19 6.91 6.83
N VAL A 269 9.44 7.28 7.88
CA VAL A 269 9.64 6.73 9.23
C VAL A 269 9.51 5.20 9.24
N VAL A 270 8.46 4.66 8.60
CA VAL A 270 8.25 3.21 8.54
C VAL A 270 9.34 2.50 7.74
N ASN A 271 9.85 3.11 6.67
CA ASN A 271 10.95 2.53 5.90
C ASN A 271 12.26 2.51 6.70
N LYS A 272 12.58 3.59 7.42
CA LYS A 272 13.76 3.67 8.30
C LYS A 272 13.67 2.64 9.44
N LEU A 273 12.52 2.58 10.11
CA LEU A 273 12.28 1.58 11.16
C LEU A 273 12.42 0.15 10.62
N ASN A 274 11.75 -0.14 9.49
CA ASN A 274 11.81 -1.47 8.88
C ASN A 274 13.24 -1.85 8.42
N PHE A 275 14.04 -0.87 8.00
CA PHE A 275 15.44 -1.10 7.64
C PHE A 275 16.24 -1.59 8.86
N VAL A 276 16.16 -0.87 9.99
CA VAL A 276 16.83 -1.24 11.23
C VAL A 276 16.35 -2.60 11.75
N LEU A 277 15.03 -2.81 11.79
CA LEU A 277 14.45 -4.08 12.26
C LEU A 277 14.88 -5.27 11.39
N LYS A 278 14.89 -5.10 10.07
CA LYS A 278 15.25 -6.18 9.14
C LYS A 278 16.72 -6.58 9.25
N GLN A 279 17.60 -5.65 9.59
CA GLN A 279 19.03 -5.94 9.71
C GLN A 279 19.35 -6.72 11.01
N ASN A 280 18.72 -6.35 12.13
CA ASN A 280 19.14 -6.78 13.45
C ASN A 280 18.22 -7.85 14.05
N TYR A 281 16.94 -7.93 13.63
CA TYR A 281 15.95 -8.72 14.34
C TYR A 281 15.12 -9.64 13.42
N ILE A 282 14.63 -10.72 14.03
CA ILE A 282 13.49 -11.50 13.60
C ILE A 282 12.31 -11.09 14.49
N ILE A 283 11.27 -10.52 13.90
CA ILE A 283 10.14 -9.99 14.66
C ILE A 283 9.03 -11.02 14.77
N CYS A 284 8.62 -11.32 16.00
CA CYS A 284 7.40 -12.06 16.30
C CYS A 284 6.30 -11.07 16.68
N PHE A 285 5.13 -11.12 16.01
CA PHE A 285 4.05 -10.17 16.24
C PHE A 285 2.68 -10.77 15.94
N GLN A 286 1.66 -10.26 16.60
CA GLN A 286 0.27 -10.71 16.38
C GLN A 286 -0.39 -10.03 15.17
N ASP A 287 -1.25 -10.77 14.45
CA ASP A 287 -2.02 -10.22 13.31
C ASP A 287 -3.23 -9.39 13.78
N GLU A 288 -2.96 -8.29 14.46
CA GLU A 288 -3.96 -7.38 15.01
C GLU A 288 -4.97 -6.86 13.99
N LEU A 289 -6.25 -6.92 14.30
CA LEU A 289 -7.34 -6.47 13.43
C LEU A 289 -7.56 -4.95 13.54
N LEU A 290 -6.58 -4.15 13.12
CA LEU A 290 -6.56 -2.68 13.22
C LEU A 290 -7.82 -2.00 12.67
N ASN A 291 -8.53 -2.62 11.73
CA ASN A 291 -9.79 -2.10 11.20
C ASN A 291 -10.92 -2.15 12.21
N GLN A 292 -10.89 -3.10 13.15
CA GLN A 292 -11.87 -3.18 14.24
C GLN A 292 -11.66 -2.07 15.25
N TRP A 293 -10.41 -1.66 15.49
CA TRP A 293 -10.08 -0.54 16.38
C TRP A 293 -10.63 0.80 15.92
N LYS A 294 -10.85 0.96 14.60
CA LYS A 294 -11.43 2.17 14.00
C LYS A 294 -12.94 2.29 14.25
N ARG A 295 -13.62 1.17 14.52
CA ARG A 295 -15.07 1.15 14.67
C ARG A 295 -15.47 1.64 16.05
N LYS A 296 -16.57 2.42 16.12
CA LYS A 296 -17.20 2.78 17.38
C LYS A 296 -17.85 1.55 18.00
N LYS A 297 -17.44 1.13 19.18
CA LYS A 297 -18.23 0.20 20.01
C LYS A 297 -19.37 1.03 20.65
N SER A 298 -20.59 0.52 20.63
CA SER A 298 -21.91 1.16 20.76
C SER A 298 -22.12 2.22 21.85
N LYS A 299 -21.30 2.29 22.91
CA LYS A 299 -21.45 3.25 24.01
C LYS A 299 -20.29 4.24 24.19
N ARG A 300 -19.23 4.13 23.41
CA ARG A 300 -18.08 5.06 23.47
C ARG A 300 -18.25 6.18 22.46
N ARG A 301 -18.25 7.44 22.94
CA ARG A 301 -18.42 8.65 22.15
C ARG A 301 -17.36 8.84 21.06
N PHE A 302 -16.16 8.23 21.22
CA PHE A 302 -15.03 8.33 20.31
C PHE A 302 -14.33 6.97 20.11
N GLY A 303 -14.24 6.50 18.86
CA GLY A 303 -13.39 5.38 18.50
C GLY A 303 -11.94 5.83 18.32
N PHE A 304 -11.02 4.89 18.31
CA PHE A 304 -9.59 5.15 18.06
C PHE A 304 -9.24 5.46 16.59
N GLY A 305 -10.25 5.71 15.75
CA GLY A 305 -10.08 5.91 14.31
C GLY A 305 -9.06 6.98 13.94
N ARG A 306 -9.07 8.13 14.64
CA ARG A 306 -8.07 9.19 14.42
C ARG A 306 -6.66 8.74 14.81
N LYS A 307 -6.46 8.15 15.97
CA LYS A 307 -5.14 7.67 16.42
C LYS A 307 -4.56 6.64 15.44
N VAL A 308 -5.34 5.65 15.03
CA VAL A 308 -4.92 4.67 14.03
C VAL A 308 -4.65 5.32 12.67
N GLN A 309 -5.44 6.30 12.26
CA GLN A 309 -5.25 7.01 10.98
C GLN A 309 -3.99 7.88 10.97
N TYR A 310 -3.70 8.59 12.07
CA TYR A 310 -2.54 9.48 12.18
C TYR A 310 -1.27 8.75 12.61
N GLY A 311 -1.35 7.54 13.12
CA GLY A 311 -0.23 6.67 13.45
C GLY A 311 0.36 5.91 12.25
N ILE A 312 1.29 5.00 12.57
CA ILE A 312 2.03 4.19 11.59
C ILE A 312 1.69 2.70 11.62
N LEU A 313 0.89 2.22 12.58
CA LEU A 313 0.61 0.81 12.85
C LEU A 313 0.33 -0.03 11.60
N GLY A 314 -0.65 0.37 10.78
CA GLY A 314 -1.02 -0.40 9.59
C GLY A 314 0.11 -0.53 8.57
N ARG A 315 0.96 0.50 8.45
CA ARG A 315 2.10 0.49 7.51
C ARG A 315 3.25 -0.38 8.03
N VAL A 316 3.51 -0.34 9.34
CA VAL A 316 4.51 -1.22 9.99
C VAL A 316 4.07 -2.66 9.83
N LYS A 317 2.83 -2.99 10.19
CA LYS A 317 2.28 -4.33 10.01
C LYS A 317 2.40 -4.84 8.57
N ASP A 318 2.06 -4.02 7.57
CA ASP A 318 2.17 -4.38 6.15
C ASP A 318 3.64 -4.63 5.73
N LYS A 319 4.60 -3.95 6.34
CA LYS A 319 6.03 -4.18 6.09
C LYS A 319 6.53 -5.45 6.75
N LEU A 320 6.16 -5.68 8.02
CA LEU A 320 6.53 -6.89 8.76
C LEU A 320 6.01 -8.16 8.09
N LYS A 321 4.77 -8.16 7.62
CA LYS A 321 4.17 -9.28 6.86
C LYS A 321 4.89 -9.61 5.55
N LYS A 322 5.56 -8.66 4.93
CA LYS A 322 6.32 -8.87 3.68
C LYS A 322 7.70 -9.46 3.91
N ASN A 323 8.19 -9.44 5.12
CA ASN A 323 9.45 -10.06 5.47
C ASN A 323 9.20 -11.52 5.89
N SER A 324 9.64 -12.47 5.09
CA SER A 324 9.42 -13.91 5.29
C SER A 324 10.15 -14.49 6.52
N THR A 325 11.13 -13.75 7.07
CA THR A 325 11.84 -14.17 8.30
C THR A 325 11.04 -13.87 9.55
N ASN A 326 10.08 -12.94 9.50
CA ASN A 326 9.26 -12.59 10.65
C ASN A 326 8.19 -13.67 10.91
N VAL A 327 7.80 -13.80 12.16
CA VAL A 327 6.75 -14.72 12.61
C VAL A 327 5.49 -13.94 12.95
N MET A 328 4.38 -14.37 12.39
CA MET A 328 3.09 -13.73 12.61
C MET A 328 2.16 -14.72 13.31
N LEU A 329 1.74 -14.37 14.52
CA LEU A 329 0.75 -15.12 15.30
C LEU A 329 -0.68 -14.73 14.87
N GLU A 330 -1.63 -15.62 15.07
CA GLU A 330 -3.03 -15.33 14.84
C GLU A 330 -3.58 -14.34 15.88
N SER A 331 -4.56 -13.53 15.49
CA SER A 331 -5.20 -12.56 16.38
C SER A 331 -6.03 -13.19 17.50
N SER A 332 -6.23 -14.50 17.46
CA SER A 332 -6.96 -15.29 18.46
C SER A 332 -6.09 -15.67 19.67
N VAL A 333 -4.77 -15.63 19.53
CA VAL A 333 -3.83 -15.99 20.62
C VAL A 333 -3.93 -14.96 21.75
N PRO A 334 -4.22 -15.36 23.00
CA PRO A 334 -4.43 -14.42 24.11
C PRO A 334 -3.14 -13.95 24.77
N THR A 335 -2.18 -13.41 24.01
CA THR A 335 -0.84 -13.01 24.49
C THR A 335 -0.86 -12.07 25.68
N THR A 336 -1.86 -11.17 25.77
CA THR A 336 -2.02 -10.22 26.87
C THR A 336 -2.58 -10.84 28.17
N GLN A 337 -3.05 -12.09 28.13
CA GLN A 337 -3.72 -12.77 29.25
C GLN A 337 -2.96 -14.01 29.74
N THR A 338 -2.09 -14.58 28.91
CA THR A 338 -1.37 -15.80 29.21
C THR A 338 -0.16 -15.54 30.12
N CYS A 339 -0.04 -16.31 31.18
CA CYS A 339 1.14 -16.23 32.06
C CYS A 339 2.34 -16.98 31.47
N PRO A 340 3.54 -16.37 31.36
CA PRO A 340 4.73 -17.04 30.83
C PRO A 340 5.28 -18.13 31.76
N VAL A 341 4.90 -18.12 33.03
CA VAL A 341 5.42 -19.06 34.04
C VAL A 341 4.53 -20.32 34.14
N CYS A 342 3.22 -20.13 34.29
CA CYS A 342 2.31 -21.26 34.54
C CYS A 342 1.33 -21.53 33.38
N GLY A 343 1.32 -20.73 32.30
CA GLY A 343 0.40 -20.90 31.16
C GLY A 343 -1.05 -20.49 31.42
N CYS A 344 -1.41 -20.18 32.67
CA CYS A 344 -2.80 -19.85 33.03
C CYS A 344 -3.23 -18.50 32.46
N LEU A 345 -4.54 -18.40 32.12
CA LEU A 345 -5.13 -17.19 31.58
C LEU A 345 -5.64 -16.28 32.68
N THR A 346 -5.11 -15.07 32.78
CA THR A 346 -5.59 -14.03 33.71
C THR A 346 -6.14 -12.83 32.94
N LYS A 347 -7.41 -12.51 33.13
CA LYS A 347 -8.05 -11.35 32.49
C LYS A 347 -7.81 -10.08 33.33
N HIS A 348 -7.28 -9.05 32.69
CA HIS A 348 -7.11 -7.73 33.27
C HIS A 348 -7.96 -6.69 32.57
N SER A 349 -8.41 -5.68 33.28
CA SER A 349 -9.05 -4.50 32.68
C SER A 349 -8.02 -3.71 31.84
N LEU A 350 -8.50 -3.00 30.79
CA LEU A 350 -7.62 -2.29 29.84
C LEU A 350 -6.87 -1.09 30.45
N ASP A 351 -7.28 -0.60 31.59
CA ASP A 351 -6.66 0.48 32.36
C ASP A 351 -5.50 0.03 33.22
N LYS A 352 -5.50 -1.26 33.65
CA LYS A 352 -4.37 -1.82 34.40
C LYS A 352 -3.17 -2.02 33.50
N ARG A 353 -2.04 -1.50 33.91
CA ARG A 353 -0.77 -1.58 33.17
C ARG A 353 0.16 -2.69 33.65
N VAL A 354 0.03 -3.09 34.90
CA VAL A 354 0.75 -4.20 35.49
C VAL A 354 0.00 -5.49 35.16
N TYR A 355 0.73 -6.49 34.66
CA TYR A 355 0.24 -7.86 34.57
C TYR A 355 0.49 -8.57 35.87
N HIS A 356 -0.50 -9.24 36.43
CA HIS A 356 -0.39 -10.09 37.64
C HIS A 356 -1.12 -11.40 37.35
N CYS A 357 -0.43 -12.52 37.53
CA CYS A 357 -1.03 -13.83 37.40
C CYS A 357 -1.73 -14.24 38.69
N ASN A 358 -3.04 -14.44 38.65
CA ASN A 358 -3.81 -14.84 39.83
C ASN A 358 -3.51 -16.28 40.28
N HIS A 359 -2.81 -17.10 39.47
CA HIS A 359 -2.53 -18.49 39.76
C HIS A 359 -1.14 -18.68 40.43
N CYS A 360 -0.09 -18.10 39.83
CA CYS A 360 1.30 -18.31 40.32
C CYS A 360 1.93 -17.06 40.91
N GLY A 361 1.23 -15.93 40.96
CA GLY A 361 1.73 -14.67 41.49
C GLY A 361 2.75 -13.94 40.61
N PHE A 362 3.05 -14.43 39.39
CA PHE A 362 3.97 -13.74 38.48
C PHE A 362 3.48 -12.34 38.15
N GLU A 363 4.39 -11.37 38.24
CA GLU A 363 4.11 -9.97 37.90
C GLU A 363 5.02 -9.46 36.78
N CYS A 364 4.45 -8.60 35.89
CA CYS A 364 5.20 -7.81 34.94
C CYS A 364 4.69 -6.36 34.99
N LEU A 365 5.60 -5.42 35.24
CA LEU A 365 5.30 -4.00 35.46
C LEU A 365 4.69 -3.31 34.23
N ASP A 366 4.94 -3.84 33.04
CA ASP A 366 4.38 -3.31 31.79
C ASP A 366 3.71 -4.43 30.98
N ARG A 367 2.38 -4.38 30.94
CA ARG A 367 1.56 -5.38 30.23
C ARG A 367 1.79 -5.40 28.71
N ASP A 368 2.19 -4.28 28.12
CA ASP A 368 2.46 -4.22 26.69
C ASP A 368 3.83 -4.93 26.40
N VAL A 369 4.81 -4.80 27.31
CA VAL A 369 6.06 -5.57 27.26
C VAL A 369 5.81 -7.06 27.53
N HIS A 370 4.93 -7.38 28.47
CA HIS A 370 4.50 -8.76 28.74
C HIS A 370 3.89 -9.40 27.46
N SER A 371 2.97 -8.70 26.80
CA SER A 371 2.36 -9.18 25.55
C SER A 371 3.41 -9.42 24.46
N ALA A 372 4.35 -8.50 24.28
CA ALA A 372 5.45 -8.64 23.32
C ALA A 372 6.36 -9.85 23.65
N ASN A 373 6.64 -10.10 24.94
CA ASN A 373 7.38 -11.28 25.38
C ASN A 373 6.64 -12.58 25.04
N MET A 374 5.32 -12.61 25.21
CA MET A 374 4.50 -13.77 24.88
C MET A 374 4.51 -14.09 23.38
N ASP A 375 4.58 -13.08 22.51
CA ASP A 375 4.73 -13.27 21.06
C ASP A 375 6.05 -14.02 20.73
N THR A 376 7.11 -13.79 21.50
CA THR A 376 8.40 -14.49 21.36
C THR A 376 8.36 -15.89 21.94
N PHE A 377 7.71 -16.05 23.10
CA PHE A 377 7.64 -17.31 23.86
C PHE A 377 6.96 -18.43 23.07
N GLU A 378 5.84 -18.15 22.41
CA GLU A 378 5.12 -19.15 21.57
C GLU A 378 6.00 -19.72 20.46
N ARG A 379 6.89 -18.91 19.90
CA ARG A 379 7.81 -19.37 18.86
C ARG A 379 8.90 -20.28 19.39
N VAL A 380 9.51 -19.89 20.52
CA VAL A 380 10.71 -20.57 21.07
C VAL A 380 10.36 -21.94 21.63
N TRP A 381 9.20 -22.06 22.27
CA TRP A 381 8.83 -23.26 23.01
C TRP A 381 7.87 -24.20 22.29
N ASN A 382 7.40 -23.81 21.09
CA ASN A 382 6.45 -24.61 20.28
C ASN A 382 5.20 -25.06 21.06
N VAL A 383 4.81 -24.28 22.08
CA VAL A 383 3.74 -24.61 23.01
C VAL A 383 2.44 -24.02 22.49
N SER A 384 1.55 -24.82 21.98
CA SER A 384 0.13 -24.45 21.87
C SER A 384 -0.43 -24.22 23.27
N LEU A 385 -0.27 -23.02 23.81
CA LEU A 385 -0.76 -22.62 25.13
C LEU A 385 -2.28 -22.76 25.31
N VAL A 386 -3.00 -23.15 24.26
CA VAL A 386 -4.46 -23.19 24.24
C VAL A 386 -5.04 -24.50 24.78
N LYS A 387 -4.25 -25.55 25.05
CA LYS A 387 -4.78 -26.89 25.38
C LYS A 387 -4.70 -27.35 26.81
N HIS A 388 -4.04 -26.64 27.68
CA HIS A 388 -4.01 -26.98 29.10
C HIS A 388 -4.83 -25.95 29.89
N GLY A 389 -6.14 -26.16 29.92
CA GLY A 389 -6.99 -25.52 30.90
C GLY A 389 -6.45 -25.87 32.29
N CYS A 390 -6.21 -24.85 33.13
CA CYS A 390 -6.06 -25.05 34.55
C CYS A 390 -7.37 -25.67 35.06
N GLY A 391 -7.33 -26.97 35.36
CA GLY A 391 -8.45 -27.67 36.05
C GLY A 391 -8.63 -27.13 37.46
#